data_dee7e682078a78cfe2fd7ce52194fa61
#
_entry.id   dee7e682078a78cfe2fd7ce52194fa61
#
_cell.length_a   1.000
_cell.length_b   1.000
_cell.length_c   1.000
_cell.angle_alpha   90.00
_cell.angle_beta   90.00
_cell.angle_gamma   90.00
#
_symmetry.space_group_name_H-M   'P 1'
#
loop_
_entity.id
_entity.type
_entity.pdbx_description
1 polymer ?
#
loop_
_entity_poly.entity_id
_entity_poly.type
_entity_poly.pdbx_seq_one_letter_code
_entity_poly.pdbx_strand_id
1 'polypeptide(L)'
;MAEAASNAYQDDRVAAANIASVGGPNTIEAARAALAGSRERLRTFLDFGWRVPFEQDERVRVAQVIDAGGPNVQERGRAALAGTPDAVREFLARGQYQQRAQDERVATVQILSTGGPAVRAAGRLALQGSPADIGEFLEVGQHVARARDQEHLTVAQLAQLAKEAGRQAAAETAEAKSESARAVEASKLAKAAALRAADEASKAADDATKAASAAGRAAAAATQAAAAARQAIASAAAANNAARIAANAAAQAAAEAARAARASYHARSAAADGA
;
A
#
# COMPACT_ATOMS: atom_id res chain seq x y z
N MET A 1 -35.59 -57.70 -37.77
CA MET A 1 -34.27 -58.03 -37.19
C MET A 1 -33.16 -57.11 -37.66
N ALA A 2 -33.01 -56.79 -38.95
CA ALA A 2 -31.98 -55.86 -39.47
C ALA A 2 -32.15 -54.41 -38.98
N GLU A 3 -33.38 -53.90 -38.88
CA GLU A 3 -33.70 -52.54 -38.42
C GLU A 3 -33.38 -52.33 -36.92
N ALA A 4 -33.71 -53.32 -36.06
CA ALA A 4 -33.36 -53.28 -34.63
C ALA A 4 -31.85 -53.33 -34.41
N ALA A 5 -31.12 -54.07 -35.27
CA ALA A 5 -29.66 -54.12 -35.22
C ALA A 5 -29.01 -52.82 -35.71
N SER A 6 -29.65 -52.09 -36.63
CA SER A 6 -29.20 -50.78 -37.11
C SER A 6 -29.38 -49.72 -36.03
N ASN A 7 -30.55 -49.68 -35.37
CA ASN A 7 -30.85 -48.74 -34.32
C ASN A 7 -29.89 -48.90 -33.08
N ALA A 8 -29.66 -50.18 -32.64
CA ALA A 8 -28.69 -50.48 -31.58
C ALA A 8 -27.27 -49.98 -31.91
N TYR A 9 -26.87 -50.05 -33.20
CA TYR A 9 -25.55 -49.51 -33.60
C TYR A 9 -25.49 -48.00 -33.57
N GLN A 10 -26.58 -47.29 -33.90
CA GLN A 10 -26.63 -45.84 -33.78
C GLN A 10 -26.62 -45.40 -32.31
N ASP A 11 -27.34 -46.12 -31.43
CA ASP A 11 -27.31 -45.86 -29.98
C ASP A 11 -25.92 -46.07 -29.41
N ASP A 12 -25.17 -47.09 -29.78
CA ASP A 12 -23.78 -47.32 -29.41
C ASP A 12 -22.89 -46.14 -29.85
N ARG A 13 -23.11 -45.58 -31.05
CA ARG A 13 -22.34 -44.42 -31.54
C ARG A 13 -22.65 -43.17 -30.75
N VAL A 14 -23.91 -42.92 -30.39
CA VAL A 14 -24.31 -41.79 -29.52
C VAL A 14 -23.68 -41.95 -28.13
N ALA A 15 -23.70 -43.14 -27.55
CA ALA A 15 -23.08 -43.42 -26.27
C ALA A 15 -21.55 -43.13 -26.27
N ALA A 16 -20.82 -43.51 -27.31
CA ALA A 16 -19.42 -43.22 -27.46
C ALA A 16 -19.14 -41.72 -27.63
N ALA A 17 -19.98 -41.00 -28.37
CA ALA A 17 -19.90 -39.56 -28.53
C ALA A 17 -20.14 -38.83 -27.18
N ASN A 18 -21.09 -39.32 -26.37
CA ASN A 18 -21.37 -38.78 -25.04
C ASN A 18 -20.16 -38.98 -24.10
N ILE A 19 -19.53 -40.16 -24.13
CA ILE A 19 -18.28 -40.40 -23.37
C ILE A 19 -17.17 -39.43 -23.81
N ALA A 20 -17.02 -39.23 -25.12
CA ALA A 20 -16.03 -38.26 -25.65
C ALA A 20 -16.33 -36.82 -25.20
N SER A 21 -17.58 -36.42 -25.08
CA SER A 21 -17.97 -35.05 -24.71
C SER A 21 -17.59 -34.65 -23.27
N VAL A 22 -17.49 -35.63 -22.38
CA VAL A 22 -17.12 -35.42 -20.96
C VAL A 22 -15.66 -35.80 -20.67
N GLY A 23 -14.98 -36.44 -21.60
CA GLY A 23 -13.59 -36.87 -21.48
C GLY A 23 -12.59 -35.79 -21.85
N GLY A 24 -11.34 -35.99 -21.49
CA GLY A 24 -10.21 -35.20 -21.95
C GLY A 24 -9.61 -35.74 -23.26
N PRO A 25 -8.42 -35.25 -23.68
CA PRO A 25 -7.79 -35.58 -24.96
C PRO A 25 -7.63 -37.07 -25.23
N ASN A 26 -7.20 -37.86 -24.23
CA ASN A 26 -7.01 -39.28 -24.37
C ASN A 26 -8.34 -40.03 -24.59
N THR A 27 -9.37 -39.66 -23.83
CA THR A 27 -10.74 -40.22 -23.97
C THR A 27 -11.33 -39.89 -25.33
N ILE A 28 -11.18 -38.64 -25.80
CA ILE A 28 -11.65 -38.18 -27.12
C ILE A 28 -10.96 -38.98 -28.23
N GLU A 29 -9.65 -39.19 -28.17
CA GLU A 29 -8.90 -39.94 -29.16
C GLU A 29 -9.35 -41.40 -29.19
N ALA A 30 -9.48 -42.05 -28.04
CA ALA A 30 -9.95 -43.44 -27.94
C ALA A 30 -11.40 -43.58 -28.50
N ALA A 31 -12.29 -42.66 -28.18
CA ALA A 31 -13.63 -42.65 -28.71
C ALA A 31 -13.70 -42.46 -30.24
N ARG A 32 -12.89 -41.56 -30.79
CA ARG A 32 -12.75 -41.34 -32.23
C ARG A 32 -12.28 -42.61 -32.94
N ALA A 33 -11.24 -43.26 -32.37
CA ALA A 33 -10.74 -44.54 -32.93
C ALA A 33 -11.81 -45.64 -32.90
N ALA A 34 -12.62 -45.71 -31.83
CA ALA A 34 -13.71 -46.65 -31.72
C ALA A 34 -14.83 -46.36 -32.74
N LEU A 35 -15.21 -45.10 -32.90
CA LEU A 35 -16.24 -44.63 -33.84
C LEU A 35 -15.85 -44.87 -35.31
N ALA A 36 -14.57 -44.81 -35.64
CA ALA A 36 -14.01 -45.08 -36.95
C ALA A 36 -13.80 -46.59 -37.23
N GLY A 37 -13.88 -47.43 -36.18
CA GLY A 37 -13.62 -48.85 -36.24
C GLY A 37 -14.84 -49.72 -36.56
N SER A 38 -14.67 -51.05 -36.33
CA SER A 38 -15.77 -52.01 -36.46
C SER A 38 -16.77 -51.88 -35.31
N ARG A 39 -18.02 -52.42 -35.53
CA ARG A 39 -19.04 -52.50 -34.47
C ARG A 39 -18.51 -53.22 -33.20
N GLU A 40 -17.72 -54.24 -33.36
CA GLU A 40 -17.08 -54.96 -32.23
C GLU A 40 -16.12 -54.06 -31.45
N ARG A 41 -15.29 -53.28 -32.15
CA ARG A 41 -14.38 -52.31 -31.54
C ARG A 41 -15.13 -51.22 -30.78
N LEU A 42 -16.25 -50.75 -31.34
CA LEU A 42 -17.10 -49.75 -30.68
C LEU A 42 -17.71 -50.32 -29.39
N ARG A 43 -18.22 -51.52 -29.41
CA ARG A 43 -18.72 -52.18 -28.19
C ARG A 43 -17.63 -52.43 -27.15
N THR A 44 -16.46 -52.91 -27.54
CA THR A 44 -15.32 -53.06 -26.63
C THR A 44 -14.95 -51.74 -25.96
N PHE A 45 -15.02 -50.62 -26.70
CA PHE A 45 -14.79 -49.30 -26.11
C PHE A 45 -15.87 -48.96 -25.12
N LEU A 46 -17.14 -49.17 -25.41
CA LEU A 46 -18.28 -48.84 -24.51
C LEU A 46 -18.25 -49.71 -23.24
N ASP A 47 -17.90 -50.98 -23.36
CA ASP A 47 -17.90 -51.93 -22.23
C ASP A 47 -16.79 -51.59 -21.22
N PHE A 48 -15.60 -51.29 -21.67
CA PHE A 48 -14.42 -51.06 -20.79
C PHE A 48 -13.30 -50.20 -21.39
N GLY A 49 -13.23 -50.02 -22.72
CA GLY A 49 -12.10 -49.38 -23.40
C GLY A 49 -11.92 -47.89 -23.08
N TRP A 50 -12.97 -47.24 -22.63
CA TRP A 50 -12.95 -45.80 -22.24
C TRP A 50 -12.27 -45.57 -20.89
N ARG A 51 -12.20 -46.56 -19.99
CA ARG A 51 -11.77 -46.38 -18.60
C ARG A 51 -10.33 -45.93 -18.47
N VAL A 52 -9.41 -46.59 -19.14
CA VAL A 52 -7.98 -46.25 -19.04
C VAL A 52 -7.68 -44.86 -19.63
N PRO A 53 -8.15 -44.48 -20.82
CA PRO A 53 -8.00 -43.11 -21.32
C PRO A 53 -8.62 -42.06 -20.39
N PHE A 54 -9.77 -42.32 -19.80
CA PHE A 54 -10.42 -41.43 -18.85
C PHE A 54 -9.60 -41.24 -17.57
N GLU A 55 -9.07 -42.30 -17.01
CA GLU A 55 -8.17 -42.25 -15.84
C GLU A 55 -6.87 -41.49 -16.15
N GLN A 56 -6.35 -41.60 -17.37
CA GLN A 56 -5.21 -40.78 -17.82
C GLN A 56 -5.55 -39.29 -17.86
N ASP A 57 -6.71 -38.95 -18.41
CA ASP A 57 -7.20 -37.56 -18.44
C ASP A 57 -7.42 -36.99 -17.03
N GLU A 58 -7.94 -37.79 -16.08
CA GLU A 58 -8.07 -37.38 -14.68
C GLU A 58 -6.70 -37.11 -14.03
N ARG A 59 -5.69 -37.93 -14.29
CA ARG A 59 -4.30 -37.74 -13.81
C ARG A 59 -3.68 -36.48 -14.39
N VAL A 60 -3.93 -36.17 -15.67
CA VAL A 60 -3.50 -34.91 -16.28
C VAL A 60 -4.17 -33.71 -15.58
N ARG A 61 -5.46 -33.79 -15.28
CA ARG A 61 -6.15 -32.73 -14.50
C ARG A 61 -5.57 -32.54 -13.12
N VAL A 62 -5.24 -33.62 -12.40
CA VAL A 62 -4.55 -33.51 -11.11
C VAL A 62 -3.18 -32.82 -11.26
N ALA A 63 -2.41 -33.16 -12.30
CA ALA A 63 -1.13 -32.50 -12.55
C ALA A 63 -1.29 -30.99 -12.79
N GLN A 64 -2.30 -30.57 -13.53
CA GLN A 64 -2.65 -29.14 -13.74
C GLN A 64 -3.04 -28.45 -12.42
N VAL A 65 -3.81 -29.13 -11.56
CA VAL A 65 -4.19 -28.61 -10.23
C VAL A 65 -2.96 -28.47 -9.33
N ILE A 66 -2.02 -29.42 -9.39
CA ILE A 66 -0.74 -29.35 -8.67
C ILE A 66 0.10 -28.15 -9.12
N ASP A 67 0.19 -27.93 -10.43
CA ASP A 67 0.98 -26.84 -11.01
C ASP A 67 0.46 -25.46 -10.58
N ALA A 68 -0.87 -25.29 -10.54
CA ALA A 68 -1.52 -24.05 -10.12
C ALA A 68 -1.74 -23.92 -8.61
N GLY A 69 -1.50 -24.95 -7.81
CA GLY A 69 -1.84 -25.04 -6.39
C GLY A 69 -0.73 -24.62 -5.45
N GLY A 70 -1.10 -24.25 -4.22
CA GLY A 70 -0.18 -23.99 -3.12
C GLY A 70 0.40 -25.30 -2.53
N PRO A 71 1.26 -25.20 -1.49
CA PRO A 71 2.01 -26.34 -0.94
C PRO A 71 1.12 -27.52 -0.51
N ASN A 72 0.00 -27.28 0.16
CA ASN A 72 -0.91 -28.34 0.60
C ASN A 72 -1.62 -29.01 -0.57
N VAL A 73 -2.05 -28.22 -1.59
CA VAL A 73 -2.62 -28.75 -2.83
C VAL A 73 -1.61 -29.63 -3.55
N GLN A 74 -0.35 -29.20 -3.66
CA GLN A 74 0.73 -29.92 -4.32
C GLN A 74 1.03 -31.24 -3.61
N GLU A 75 1.18 -31.23 -2.29
CA GLU A 75 1.45 -32.43 -1.51
C GLU A 75 0.32 -33.46 -1.66
N ARG A 76 -0.93 -33.01 -1.46
CA ARG A 76 -2.08 -33.90 -1.52
C ARG A 76 -2.35 -34.40 -2.93
N GLY A 77 -2.14 -33.56 -3.95
CA GLY A 77 -2.24 -33.95 -5.36
C GLY A 77 -1.21 -35.01 -5.76
N ARG A 78 0.06 -34.87 -5.33
CA ARG A 78 1.10 -35.89 -5.54
C ARG A 78 0.76 -37.21 -4.86
N ALA A 79 0.22 -37.16 -3.64
CA ALA A 79 -0.25 -38.35 -2.94
C ALA A 79 -1.40 -39.04 -3.69
N ALA A 80 -2.35 -38.25 -4.26
CA ALA A 80 -3.44 -38.81 -5.07
C ALA A 80 -2.91 -39.48 -6.35
N LEU A 81 -1.93 -38.88 -7.04
CA LEU A 81 -1.30 -39.48 -8.24
C LEU A 81 -0.54 -40.76 -7.95
N ALA A 82 0.02 -40.92 -6.75
CA ALA A 82 0.67 -42.15 -6.30
C ALA A 82 -0.32 -43.22 -5.85
N GLY A 83 -1.58 -42.86 -5.64
CA GLY A 83 -2.63 -43.76 -5.16
C GLY A 83 -3.45 -44.42 -6.26
N THR A 84 -4.64 -44.88 -5.87
CA THR A 84 -5.62 -45.54 -6.75
C THR A 84 -6.36 -44.53 -7.63
N PRO A 85 -7.06 -44.98 -8.71
CA PRO A 85 -7.96 -44.12 -9.47
C PRO A 85 -9.04 -43.44 -8.61
N ASP A 86 -9.51 -44.12 -7.58
CA ASP A 86 -10.48 -43.52 -6.62
C ASP A 86 -9.86 -42.35 -5.82
N ALA A 87 -8.59 -42.45 -5.43
CA ALA A 87 -7.86 -41.38 -4.76
C ALA A 87 -7.72 -40.14 -5.67
N VAL A 88 -7.49 -40.34 -6.96
CA VAL A 88 -7.45 -39.29 -7.99
C VAL A 88 -8.81 -38.60 -8.08
N ARG A 89 -9.91 -39.37 -8.18
CA ARG A 89 -11.27 -38.83 -8.25
C ARG A 89 -11.67 -38.08 -7.00
N GLU A 90 -11.38 -38.61 -5.82
CA GLU A 90 -11.67 -37.94 -4.54
C GLU A 90 -10.90 -36.62 -4.41
N PHE A 91 -9.62 -36.59 -4.84
CA PHE A 91 -8.87 -35.34 -4.84
C PHE A 91 -9.48 -34.31 -5.78
N LEU A 92 -9.85 -34.68 -7.01
CA LEU A 92 -10.49 -33.79 -7.97
C LEU A 92 -11.86 -33.32 -7.51
N ALA A 93 -12.65 -34.19 -6.87
CA ALA A 93 -13.99 -33.85 -6.42
C ALA A 93 -14.03 -32.95 -5.18
N ARG A 94 -13.14 -33.16 -4.21
CA ARG A 94 -13.19 -32.52 -2.90
C ARG A 94 -11.84 -32.10 -2.37
N GLY A 95 -10.82 -32.96 -2.48
CA GLY A 95 -9.53 -32.76 -1.84
C GLY A 95 -8.84 -31.47 -2.22
N GLN A 96 -8.85 -31.10 -3.49
CA GLN A 96 -8.23 -29.88 -4.00
C GLN A 96 -8.79 -28.60 -3.34
N TYR A 97 -10.09 -28.53 -3.13
CA TYR A 97 -10.74 -27.35 -2.54
C TYR A 97 -10.42 -27.21 -1.05
N GLN A 98 -10.36 -28.33 -0.33
CA GLN A 98 -9.99 -28.34 1.09
C GLN A 98 -8.54 -27.89 1.28
N GLN A 99 -7.63 -28.37 0.45
CA GLN A 99 -6.22 -27.99 0.52
C GLN A 99 -6.00 -26.54 0.09
N ARG A 100 -6.71 -26.07 -0.94
CA ARG A 100 -6.67 -24.66 -1.35
C ARG A 100 -7.11 -23.73 -0.22
N ALA A 101 -8.19 -24.04 0.48
CA ALA A 101 -8.64 -23.26 1.62
C ALA A 101 -7.59 -23.19 2.74
N GLN A 102 -6.79 -24.25 2.94
CA GLN A 102 -5.66 -24.24 3.88
C GLN A 102 -4.51 -23.35 3.38
N ASP A 103 -4.14 -23.45 2.11
CA ASP A 103 -3.10 -22.61 1.50
C ASP A 103 -3.48 -21.13 1.59
N GLU A 104 -4.73 -20.78 1.32
CA GLU A 104 -5.26 -19.41 1.42
C GLU A 104 -5.23 -18.88 2.87
N ARG A 105 -5.53 -19.73 3.86
CA ARG A 105 -5.37 -19.37 5.28
C ARG A 105 -3.91 -19.06 5.63
N VAL A 106 -2.99 -19.89 5.18
CA VAL A 106 -1.55 -19.68 5.39
C VAL A 106 -1.09 -18.38 4.73
N ALA A 107 -1.48 -18.14 3.47
CA ALA A 107 -1.18 -16.91 2.75
C ALA A 107 -1.73 -15.66 3.48
N THR A 108 -2.96 -15.75 4.00
CA THR A 108 -3.56 -14.67 4.79
C THR A 108 -2.74 -14.38 6.06
N VAL A 109 -2.34 -15.41 6.81
CA VAL A 109 -1.50 -15.24 8.01
C VAL A 109 -0.14 -14.61 7.68
N GLN A 110 0.48 -14.99 6.56
CA GLN A 110 1.72 -14.38 6.09
C GLN A 110 1.54 -12.89 5.77
N ILE A 111 0.45 -12.51 5.11
CA ILE A 111 0.10 -11.11 4.83
C ILE A 111 -0.11 -10.33 6.15
N LEU A 112 -0.77 -10.93 7.14
CA LEU A 112 -0.98 -10.31 8.45
C LEU A 112 0.33 -10.04 9.19
N SER A 113 1.36 -10.89 9.03
CA SER A 113 2.64 -10.75 9.73
C SER A 113 3.40 -9.48 9.32
N THR A 114 3.27 -9.05 8.07
CA THR A 114 3.97 -7.90 7.48
C THR A 114 3.07 -6.69 7.26
N GLY A 115 1.75 -6.85 7.36
CA GLY A 115 0.76 -5.81 7.09
C GLY A 115 0.66 -4.74 8.17
N GLY A 116 0.17 -3.56 7.81
CA GLY A 116 -0.17 -2.47 8.71
C GLY A 116 -1.44 -2.75 9.54
N PRO A 117 -1.88 -1.81 10.38
CA PRO A 117 -3.05 -1.99 11.24
C PRO A 117 -4.33 -2.34 10.48
N ALA A 118 -4.60 -1.69 9.34
CA ALA A 118 -5.79 -1.95 8.53
C ALA A 118 -5.73 -3.34 7.88
N VAL A 119 -4.57 -3.74 7.34
CA VAL A 119 -4.37 -5.09 6.80
C VAL A 119 -4.59 -6.16 7.87
N ARG A 120 -4.03 -5.97 9.07
CA ARG A 120 -4.21 -6.91 10.19
C ARG A 120 -5.67 -7.02 10.64
N ALA A 121 -6.40 -5.90 10.67
CA ALA A 121 -7.82 -5.90 11.03
C ALA A 121 -8.68 -6.63 9.99
N ALA A 122 -8.52 -6.31 8.71
CA ALA A 122 -9.26 -6.93 7.62
C ALA A 122 -8.98 -8.44 7.50
N GLY A 123 -7.70 -8.84 7.56
CA GLY A 123 -7.34 -10.25 7.45
C GLY A 123 -7.76 -11.10 8.66
N ARG A 124 -7.77 -10.54 9.88
CA ARG A 124 -8.35 -11.24 11.05
C ARG A 124 -9.84 -11.48 10.88
N LEU A 125 -10.57 -10.51 10.35
CA LEU A 125 -11.99 -10.65 10.06
C LEU A 125 -12.22 -11.75 9.03
N ALA A 126 -11.47 -11.75 7.94
CA ALA A 126 -11.54 -12.79 6.91
C ALA A 126 -11.25 -14.20 7.46
N LEU A 127 -10.25 -14.34 8.35
CA LEU A 127 -9.91 -15.63 8.97
C LEU A 127 -11.01 -16.16 9.93
N GLN A 128 -11.89 -15.29 10.44
CA GLN A 128 -13.04 -15.67 11.25
C GLN A 128 -14.25 -16.06 10.41
N GLY A 129 -14.26 -15.69 9.14
CA GLY A 129 -15.33 -15.95 8.19
C GLY A 129 -15.18 -17.29 7.46
N SER A 130 -15.87 -17.38 6.33
CA SER A 130 -15.88 -18.54 5.42
C SER A 130 -14.61 -18.59 4.55
N PRO A 131 -14.34 -19.69 3.84
CA PRO A 131 -13.30 -19.73 2.82
C PRO A 131 -13.46 -18.67 1.73
N ALA A 132 -14.69 -18.27 1.40
CA ALA A 132 -14.97 -17.22 0.42
C ALA A 132 -14.50 -15.84 0.93
N ASP A 133 -14.69 -15.54 2.23
CA ASP A 133 -14.22 -14.29 2.83
C ASP A 133 -12.69 -14.20 2.82
N ILE A 134 -12.01 -15.34 2.98
CA ILE A 134 -10.54 -15.42 2.87
C ILE A 134 -10.10 -15.15 1.43
N GLY A 135 -10.77 -15.76 0.44
CA GLY A 135 -10.51 -15.53 -0.98
C GLY A 135 -10.71 -14.05 -1.35
N GLU A 136 -11.81 -13.44 -0.95
CA GLU A 136 -12.09 -12.02 -1.19
C GLU A 136 -11.03 -11.10 -0.55
N PHE A 137 -10.59 -11.42 0.67
CA PHE A 137 -9.49 -10.68 1.30
C PHE A 137 -8.20 -10.80 0.49
N LEU A 138 -7.85 -11.99 0.00
CA LEU A 138 -6.64 -12.21 -0.80
C LEU A 138 -6.70 -11.52 -2.17
N GLU A 139 -7.86 -11.48 -2.81
CA GLU A 139 -8.03 -10.87 -4.14
C GLU A 139 -8.14 -9.35 -4.08
N VAL A 140 -8.92 -8.81 -3.15
CA VAL A 140 -9.27 -7.38 -3.13
C VAL A 140 -8.98 -6.74 -1.77
N GLY A 141 -9.42 -7.35 -0.68
CA GLY A 141 -9.43 -6.75 0.65
C GLY A 141 -8.06 -6.30 1.14
N GLN A 142 -7.01 -7.09 0.87
CA GLN A 142 -5.64 -6.75 1.24
C GLN A 142 -5.12 -5.48 0.55
N HIS A 143 -5.51 -5.23 -0.69
CA HIS A 143 -5.08 -4.05 -1.44
C HIS A 143 -5.74 -2.78 -0.92
N VAL A 144 -7.04 -2.85 -0.66
CA VAL A 144 -7.80 -1.75 -0.02
C VAL A 144 -7.25 -1.42 1.37
N ALA A 145 -6.97 -2.46 2.15
CA ALA A 145 -6.41 -2.28 3.49
C ALA A 145 -4.99 -1.69 3.46
N ARG A 146 -4.13 -2.09 2.52
CA ARG A 146 -2.80 -1.48 2.32
C ARG A 146 -2.89 -0.01 1.91
N ALA A 147 -3.83 0.36 1.05
CA ALA A 147 -4.04 1.76 0.68
C ALA A 147 -4.40 2.61 1.92
N ARG A 148 -5.26 2.10 2.80
CA ARG A 148 -5.59 2.76 4.07
C ARG A 148 -4.38 2.92 5.00
N ASP A 149 -3.56 1.89 5.12
CA ASP A 149 -2.33 1.96 5.93
C ASP A 149 -1.36 3.03 5.37
N GLN A 150 -1.23 3.15 4.04
CA GLN A 150 -0.41 4.17 3.38
C GLN A 150 -0.96 5.59 3.60
N GLU A 151 -2.27 5.79 3.51
CA GLU A 151 -2.93 7.07 3.78
C GLU A 151 -2.65 7.56 5.22
N HIS A 152 -2.74 6.67 6.21
CA HIS A 152 -2.43 7.00 7.61
C HIS A 152 -0.96 7.39 7.82
N LEU A 153 -0.02 6.72 7.16
CA LEU A 153 1.40 7.07 7.21
C LEU A 153 1.67 8.44 6.61
N THR A 154 1.06 8.77 5.48
CA THR A 154 1.22 10.07 4.81
C THR A 154 0.70 11.22 5.68
N VAL A 155 -0.46 11.08 6.31
CA VAL A 155 -1.01 12.09 7.21
C VAL A 155 -0.12 12.30 8.44
N ALA A 156 0.40 11.22 9.03
CA ALA A 156 1.30 11.31 10.18
C ALA A 156 2.62 12.03 9.82
N GLN A 157 3.19 11.74 8.65
CA GLN A 157 4.40 12.41 8.17
C GLN A 157 4.17 13.92 7.95
N LEU A 158 3.06 14.32 7.32
CA LEU A 158 2.71 15.73 7.11
C LEU A 158 2.46 16.45 8.42
N ALA A 159 1.80 15.82 9.39
CA ALA A 159 1.60 16.38 10.74
C ALA A 159 2.95 16.59 11.45
N GLN A 160 3.90 15.66 11.31
CA GLN A 160 5.23 15.81 11.87
C GLN A 160 5.99 16.97 11.22
N LEU A 161 5.97 17.10 9.91
CA LEU A 161 6.59 18.21 9.18
C LEU A 161 5.98 19.56 9.60
N ALA A 162 4.66 19.65 9.75
CA ALA A 162 3.99 20.85 10.23
C ALA A 162 4.43 21.24 11.66
N LYS A 163 4.58 20.25 12.54
CA LYS A 163 5.06 20.46 13.91
C LYS A 163 6.52 20.95 13.94
N GLU A 164 7.38 20.40 13.09
CA GLU A 164 8.79 20.82 12.97
C GLU A 164 8.90 22.24 12.42
N ALA A 165 8.16 22.56 11.35
CA ALA A 165 8.10 23.89 10.79
C ALA A 165 7.55 24.93 11.82
N GLY A 166 6.55 24.54 12.61
CA GLY A 166 6.03 25.38 13.71
C GLY A 166 7.07 25.66 14.79
N ARG A 167 7.87 24.65 15.18
CA ARG A 167 8.98 24.84 16.15
C ARG A 167 10.06 25.76 15.60
N GLN A 168 10.42 25.59 14.34
CA GLN A 168 11.40 26.45 13.67
C GLN A 168 10.92 27.90 13.62
N ALA A 169 9.67 28.14 13.20
CA ALA A 169 9.06 29.47 13.18
C ALA A 169 9.04 30.13 14.58
N ALA A 170 8.78 29.37 15.64
CA ALA A 170 8.81 29.86 17.00
C ALA A 170 10.25 30.27 17.44
N ALA A 171 11.26 29.47 17.10
CA ALA A 171 12.66 29.77 17.38
C ALA A 171 13.12 31.03 16.65
N GLU A 172 12.84 31.14 15.34
CA GLU A 172 13.17 32.31 14.54
C GLU A 172 12.46 33.59 15.04
N THR A 173 11.22 33.46 15.50
CA THR A 173 10.47 34.57 16.10
C THR A 173 11.09 35.02 17.40
N ALA A 174 11.56 34.09 18.25
CA ALA A 174 12.24 34.42 19.51
C ALA A 174 13.59 35.13 19.25
N GLU A 175 14.34 34.64 18.26
CA GLU A 175 15.59 35.27 17.83
C GLU A 175 15.35 36.70 17.31
N ALA A 176 14.36 36.89 16.42
CA ALA A 176 14.00 38.20 15.89
C ALA A 176 13.62 39.19 17.02
N LYS A 177 12.88 38.75 18.04
CA LYS A 177 12.57 39.56 19.24
C LYS A 177 13.83 39.94 20.00
N SER A 178 14.75 38.99 20.20
CA SER A 178 16.02 39.24 20.87
C SER A 178 16.88 40.26 20.13
N GLU A 179 17.03 40.09 18.84
CA GLU A 179 17.79 41.02 17.99
C GLU A 179 17.16 42.39 17.91
N SER A 180 15.82 42.48 17.83
CA SER A 180 15.10 43.73 17.90
C SER A 180 15.34 44.48 19.24
N ALA A 181 15.33 43.74 20.37
CA ALA A 181 15.64 44.34 21.69
C ALA A 181 17.10 44.84 21.76
N ARG A 182 18.08 44.07 21.18
CA ARG A 182 19.48 44.50 21.09
C ARG A 182 19.64 45.77 20.24
N ALA A 183 18.89 45.87 19.11
CA ALA A 183 18.90 47.05 18.24
C ALA A 183 18.37 48.29 18.94
N VAL A 184 17.31 48.15 19.74
CA VAL A 184 16.73 49.24 20.54
C VAL A 184 17.74 49.69 21.58
N GLU A 185 18.40 48.78 22.29
CA GLU A 185 19.38 49.11 23.31
C GLU A 185 20.65 49.79 22.72
N ALA A 186 21.15 49.24 21.60
CA ALA A 186 22.26 49.84 20.86
C ALA A 186 21.91 51.26 20.38
N SER A 187 20.67 51.50 19.92
CA SER A 187 20.22 52.82 19.55
C SER A 187 20.15 53.82 20.70
N LYS A 188 19.69 53.35 21.90
CA LYS A 188 19.70 54.17 23.11
C LYS A 188 21.16 54.55 23.53
N LEU A 189 22.06 53.57 23.51
CA LEU A 189 23.46 53.81 23.83
C LEU A 189 24.12 54.77 22.83
N ALA A 190 23.82 54.64 21.54
CA ALA A 190 24.28 55.54 20.49
C ALA A 190 23.80 56.98 20.74
N LYS A 191 22.50 57.11 21.04
CA LYS A 191 21.91 58.44 21.39
C LYS A 191 22.55 59.05 22.63
N ALA A 192 22.75 58.26 23.67
CA ALA A 192 23.39 58.72 24.91
C ALA A 192 24.86 59.13 24.65
N ALA A 193 25.60 58.39 23.85
CA ALA A 193 26.99 58.73 23.45
C ALA A 193 27.04 60.01 22.61
N ALA A 194 26.09 60.18 21.66
CA ALA A 194 26.02 61.36 20.86
C ALA A 194 25.70 62.63 21.70
N LEU A 195 24.75 62.52 22.68
CA LEU A 195 24.46 63.61 23.59
C LEU A 195 25.65 63.99 24.49
N ARG A 196 26.39 62.98 25.03
CA ARG A 196 27.64 63.24 25.78
C ARG A 196 28.72 63.89 24.92
N ALA A 197 28.92 63.39 23.70
CA ALA A 197 29.86 63.99 22.78
C ALA A 197 29.51 65.45 22.44
N ALA A 198 28.22 65.77 22.27
CA ALA A 198 27.76 67.13 22.03
C ALA A 198 27.98 68.03 23.27
N ASP A 199 27.75 67.53 24.51
CA ASP A 199 28.00 68.25 25.75
C ASP A 199 29.49 68.46 25.96
N GLU A 200 30.34 67.45 25.78
CA GLU A 200 31.79 67.57 25.82
C GLU A 200 32.34 68.54 24.76
N ALA A 201 31.81 68.49 23.55
CA ALA A 201 32.23 69.43 22.47
C ALA A 201 31.84 70.87 22.83
N SER A 202 30.68 71.11 23.43
CA SER A 202 30.24 72.39 23.91
C SER A 202 31.11 72.95 25.05
N LYS A 203 31.52 72.06 26.00
CA LYS A 203 32.38 72.39 27.12
C LYS A 203 33.85 72.59 26.71
N ALA A 204 34.28 72.03 25.61
CA ALA A 204 35.62 72.06 25.08
C ALA A 204 35.71 72.91 23.82
N ALA A 205 34.93 73.98 23.72
CA ALA A 205 34.91 74.85 22.54
C ALA A 205 36.28 75.37 22.11
N ASP A 206 37.23 75.51 23.08
CA ASP A 206 38.63 75.91 22.84
C ASP A 206 39.63 74.73 22.71
N ASP A 207 39.18 73.47 22.83
CA ASP A 207 40.03 72.27 22.77
C ASP A 207 39.63 71.35 21.62
N ALA A 208 40.24 71.52 20.48
CA ALA A 208 39.95 70.76 19.23
C ALA A 208 40.20 69.23 19.37
N THR A 209 41.10 68.84 20.23
CA THR A 209 41.46 67.38 20.46
C THR A 209 40.32 66.65 21.17
N LYS A 210 39.73 67.23 22.18
CA LYS A 210 38.60 66.69 22.93
C LYS A 210 37.35 66.59 22.07
N ALA A 211 37.06 67.64 21.27
CA ALA A 211 35.93 67.66 20.33
C ALA A 211 36.07 66.55 19.27
N ALA A 212 37.26 66.36 18.68
CA ALA A 212 37.48 65.29 17.71
C ALA A 212 37.33 63.86 18.31
N SER A 213 37.77 63.66 19.54
CA SER A 213 37.63 62.41 20.27
C SER A 213 36.14 62.11 20.58
N ALA A 214 35.36 63.10 21.01
CA ALA A 214 33.93 62.93 21.29
C ALA A 214 33.14 62.61 19.99
N ALA A 215 33.43 63.28 18.89
CA ALA A 215 32.86 62.99 17.57
C ALA A 215 33.15 61.55 17.06
N GLY A 216 34.40 61.10 17.32
CA GLY A 216 34.80 59.73 16.98
C GLY A 216 33.97 58.67 17.80
N ARG A 217 33.76 58.88 19.09
CA ARG A 217 32.92 57.97 19.89
C ARG A 217 31.47 58.00 19.46
N ALA A 218 30.92 59.12 19.11
CA ALA A 218 29.56 59.26 18.56
C ALA A 218 29.40 58.52 17.22
N ALA A 219 30.35 58.63 16.33
CA ALA A 219 30.36 57.93 15.04
C ALA A 219 30.44 56.38 15.20
N ALA A 220 31.27 55.91 16.13
CA ALA A 220 31.37 54.49 16.45
C ALA A 220 30.07 53.92 17.02
N ALA A 221 29.43 54.65 17.94
CA ALA A 221 28.14 54.26 18.54
C ALA A 221 27.01 54.25 17.47
N ALA A 222 27.00 55.21 16.55
CA ALA A 222 26.04 55.25 15.45
C ALA A 222 26.24 54.05 14.49
N THR A 223 27.48 53.68 14.18
CA THR A 223 27.80 52.51 13.37
C THR A 223 27.34 51.20 14.03
N GLN A 224 27.54 51.03 15.37
CA GLN A 224 27.07 49.86 16.10
C GLN A 224 25.52 49.79 16.10
N ALA A 225 24.84 50.89 16.31
CA ALA A 225 23.38 50.94 16.24
C ALA A 225 22.82 50.56 14.86
N ALA A 226 23.46 51.05 13.79
CA ALA A 226 23.11 50.67 12.42
C ALA A 226 23.33 49.18 12.12
N ALA A 227 24.42 48.58 12.62
CA ALA A 227 24.69 47.16 12.50
C ALA A 227 23.63 46.32 13.25
N ALA A 228 23.31 46.65 14.49
CA ALA A 228 22.27 45.98 15.26
C ALA A 228 20.88 46.08 14.63
N ALA A 229 20.54 47.24 14.06
CA ALA A 229 19.26 47.43 13.32
C ALA A 229 19.17 46.53 12.08
N ARG A 230 20.28 46.41 11.30
CA ARG A 230 20.34 45.49 10.14
C ARG A 230 20.14 44.03 10.57
N GLN A 231 20.80 43.60 11.66
CA GLN A 231 20.65 42.25 12.19
C GLN A 231 19.20 41.97 12.62
N ALA A 232 18.54 42.91 13.29
CA ALA A 232 17.15 42.77 13.70
C ALA A 232 16.20 42.64 12.49
N ILE A 233 16.45 43.41 11.41
CA ILE A 233 15.67 43.30 10.16
C ILE A 233 15.87 41.91 9.52
N ALA A 234 17.12 41.42 9.46
CA ALA A 234 17.41 40.11 8.90
C ALA A 234 16.72 38.97 9.69
N SER A 235 16.82 39.00 11.03
CA SER A 235 16.15 38.02 11.91
C SER A 235 14.61 38.09 11.78
N ALA A 236 14.02 39.27 11.67
CA ALA A 236 12.57 39.41 11.44
C ALA A 236 12.14 38.84 10.07
N ALA A 237 12.95 39.03 9.05
CA ALA A 237 12.70 38.45 7.71
C ALA A 237 12.76 36.93 7.75
N ALA A 238 13.77 36.34 8.45
CA ALA A 238 13.88 34.89 8.64
C ALA A 238 12.69 34.33 9.40
N ALA A 239 12.26 34.96 10.50
CA ALA A 239 11.08 34.56 11.26
C ALA A 239 9.79 34.58 10.44
N ASN A 240 9.59 35.62 9.62
CA ASN A 240 8.43 35.68 8.71
C ASN A 240 8.47 34.58 7.64
N ASN A 241 9.64 34.22 7.14
CA ASN A 241 9.80 33.14 6.18
C ASN A 241 9.47 31.78 6.81
N ALA A 242 10.02 31.48 7.99
CA ALA A 242 9.75 30.28 8.74
C ALA A 242 8.26 30.16 9.12
N ALA A 243 7.59 31.24 9.51
CA ALA A 243 6.16 31.28 9.78
C ALA A 243 5.33 30.93 8.52
N ARG A 244 5.71 31.43 7.33
CA ARG A 244 5.05 31.08 6.06
C ARG A 244 5.24 29.59 5.70
N ILE A 245 6.44 29.05 5.91
CA ILE A 245 6.72 27.61 5.70
C ILE A 245 5.84 26.76 6.62
N ALA A 246 5.75 27.12 7.90
CA ALA A 246 4.90 26.41 8.86
C ALA A 246 3.43 26.47 8.48
N ALA A 247 2.92 27.63 8.07
CA ALA A 247 1.54 27.80 7.64
C ALA A 247 1.22 26.95 6.39
N ASN A 248 2.12 26.90 5.41
CA ASN A 248 1.97 26.09 4.22
C ASN A 248 1.98 24.59 4.55
N ALA A 249 2.90 24.13 5.41
CA ALA A 249 2.97 22.73 5.86
C ALA A 249 1.69 22.33 6.63
N ALA A 250 1.19 23.20 7.50
CA ALA A 250 -0.06 22.96 8.22
C ALA A 250 -1.28 22.88 7.28
N ALA A 251 -1.35 23.76 6.26
CA ALA A 251 -2.40 23.73 5.26
C ALA A 251 -2.35 22.44 4.41
N GLN A 252 -1.17 21.99 4.02
CA GLN A 252 -0.98 20.72 3.32
C GLN A 252 -1.42 19.53 4.18
N ALA A 253 -0.98 19.47 5.45
CA ALA A 253 -1.40 18.41 6.37
C ALA A 253 -2.91 18.37 6.56
N ALA A 254 -3.57 19.52 6.67
CA ALA A 254 -5.04 19.62 6.77
C ALA A 254 -5.73 19.13 5.48
N ALA A 255 -5.20 19.48 4.30
CA ALA A 255 -5.73 19.02 3.03
C ALA A 255 -5.62 17.50 2.86
N GLU A 256 -4.49 16.90 3.22
CA GLU A 256 -4.30 15.44 3.17
C GLU A 256 -5.16 14.71 4.20
N ALA A 257 -5.31 15.25 5.40
CA ALA A 257 -6.24 14.71 6.40
C ALA A 257 -7.70 14.71 5.88
N ALA A 258 -8.11 15.78 5.18
CA ALA A 258 -9.43 15.86 4.57
C ALA A 258 -9.61 14.85 3.42
N ARG A 259 -8.56 14.59 2.62
CA ARG A 259 -8.58 13.54 1.57
C ARG A 259 -8.69 12.16 2.17
N ALA A 260 -7.90 11.84 3.20
CA ALA A 260 -7.96 10.57 3.91
C ALA A 260 -9.33 10.32 4.54
N ALA A 261 -9.95 11.35 5.13
CA ALA A 261 -11.30 11.27 5.68
C ALA A 261 -12.35 10.97 4.60
N ARG A 262 -12.26 11.60 3.42
CA ARG A 262 -13.16 11.32 2.29
C ARG A 262 -12.97 9.90 1.75
N ALA A 263 -11.73 9.44 1.57
CA ALA A 263 -11.42 8.09 1.11
C ALA A 263 -11.99 7.05 2.08
N SER A 264 -11.84 7.26 3.40
CA SER A 264 -12.41 6.36 4.41
C SER A 264 -13.95 6.38 4.43
N TYR A 265 -14.58 7.51 4.14
CA TYR A 265 -16.03 7.60 4.00
C TYR A 265 -16.51 6.81 2.77
N HIS A 266 -15.90 6.99 1.60
CA HIS A 266 -16.25 6.25 0.38
C HIS A 266 -16.03 4.74 0.54
N ALA A 267 -14.97 4.32 1.22
CA ALA A 267 -14.73 2.91 1.49
C ALA A 267 -15.81 2.29 2.40
N ARG A 268 -16.33 3.05 3.38
CA ARG A 268 -17.42 2.58 4.25
C ARG A 268 -18.76 2.54 3.50
N SER A 269 -19.07 3.54 2.64
CA SER A 269 -20.30 3.52 1.84
C SER A 269 -20.31 2.36 0.84
N ALA A 270 -19.20 2.12 0.14
CA ALA A 270 -19.07 0.99 -0.78
C ALA A 270 -19.22 -0.37 -0.07
N ALA A 271 -18.73 -0.50 1.16
CA ALA A 271 -18.90 -1.71 1.97
C ALA A 271 -20.35 -1.90 2.47
N ALA A 272 -21.11 -0.80 2.65
CA ALA A 272 -22.51 -0.86 3.04
C ALA A 272 -23.45 -1.15 1.84
N ASP A 273 -23.08 -0.71 0.65
CA ASP A 273 -23.85 -0.93 -0.58
C ASP A 273 -23.63 -2.34 -1.19
N GLY A 274 -22.58 -3.06 -0.76
CA GLY A 274 -22.22 -4.41 -1.18
C GLY A 274 -22.63 -5.52 -0.20
N ALA A 275 -23.34 -5.21 0.90
CA ALA A 275 -23.88 -6.16 1.88
C ALA A 275 -25.40 -6.24 1.75
#